data_984e944fcddb7240f5e20bf352e61e01
#
_entry.id   984e944fcddb7240f5e20bf352e61e01
#
_cell.length_a   1.000
_cell.length_b   1.000
_cell.length_c   1.000
_cell.angle_alpha   90.00
_cell.angle_beta   90.00
_cell.angle_gamma   90.00
#
_symmetry.space_group_name_H-M   'P 1'
#
loop_
_entity.id
_entity.type
_entity.pdbx_description
1 polymer ?
#
loop_
_entity_poly.entity_id
_entity_poly.type
_entity_poly.pdbx_seq_one_letter_code
_entity_poly.pdbx_strand_id
1 'polypeptide(L)'
;MPFAKSERTKKRIIETVAPIFNKKGYQSTALSDITNATGLTKGAIYGNFGNKESLAEACFNHNVKFLQKGLQMTWAAHPSSIDKLTGLLNFYEQNFETVSNNGGCPLMNVAVEADDFHPFFKEKAKTILLNWKSEIVSVIREGQSSGEIKPEIRAQDFANFYIASIEGGILIAKTTNDSTAFFNIIENL
;
A
#
# COMPACT_ATOMS: atom_id res chain seq x y z
N MET A 1 27.78 19.71 -0.76
CA MET A 1 27.95 18.29 -1.15
C MET A 1 26.91 17.95 -2.22
N PRO A 2 27.28 17.60 -3.46
CA PRO A 2 26.37 17.38 -4.58
C PRO A 2 25.37 16.22 -4.34
N PHE A 3 25.81 15.15 -3.71
CA PHE A 3 24.97 13.97 -3.41
C PHE A 3 23.75 14.30 -2.53
N ALA A 4 23.89 15.11 -1.51
CA ALA A 4 22.78 15.49 -0.62
C ALA A 4 21.70 16.32 -1.35
N LYS A 5 22.08 17.11 -2.38
CA LYS A 5 21.15 17.91 -3.18
C LYS A 5 20.35 17.02 -4.15
N SER A 6 21.00 16.03 -4.78
CA SER A 6 20.35 15.06 -5.68
C SER A 6 19.33 14.20 -4.93
N GLU A 7 19.70 13.65 -3.76
CA GLU A 7 18.80 12.84 -2.96
C GLU A 7 17.58 13.63 -2.46
N ARG A 8 17.76 14.90 -2.07
CA ARG A 8 16.65 15.77 -1.69
C ARG A 8 15.72 16.04 -2.87
N THR A 9 16.28 16.23 -4.06
CA THR A 9 15.49 16.42 -5.29
C THR A 9 14.70 15.16 -5.64
N LYS A 10 15.32 13.98 -5.60
CA LYS A 10 14.64 12.69 -5.82
C LYS A 10 13.49 12.50 -4.84
N LYS A 11 13.74 12.70 -3.54
CA LYS A 11 12.71 12.59 -2.50
C LYS A 11 11.52 13.51 -2.79
N ARG A 12 11.77 14.79 -3.11
CA ARG A 12 10.71 15.76 -3.45
C ARG A 12 9.91 15.31 -4.69
N ILE A 13 10.58 14.83 -5.73
CA ILE A 13 9.90 14.32 -6.94
C ILE A 13 9.00 13.14 -6.57
N ILE A 14 9.51 12.17 -5.83
CA ILE A 14 8.73 10.99 -5.40
C ILE A 14 7.50 11.41 -4.59
N GLU A 15 7.68 12.24 -3.55
CA GLU A 15 6.58 12.69 -2.69
C GLU A 15 5.50 13.45 -3.46
N THR A 16 5.88 14.21 -4.49
CA THR A 16 4.94 14.95 -5.34
C THR A 16 4.21 14.05 -6.33
N VAL A 17 4.91 13.06 -6.90
CA VAL A 17 4.40 12.26 -8.04
C VAL A 17 3.73 10.95 -7.59
N ALA A 18 4.10 10.41 -6.43
CA ALA A 18 3.57 9.15 -5.95
C ALA A 18 2.02 9.12 -5.84
N PRO A 19 1.34 10.16 -5.33
CA PRO A 19 -0.12 10.20 -5.34
C PRO A 19 -0.72 10.26 -6.74
N ILE A 20 -0.02 10.85 -7.72
CA ILE A 20 -0.48 10.94 -9.11
C ILE A 20 -0.49 9.56 -9.75
N PHE A 21 0.61 8.80 -9.63
CA PHE A 21 0.67 7.42 -10.11
C PHE A 21 -0.38 6.53 -9.43
N ASN A 22 -0.59 6.72 -8.12
CA ASN A 22 -1.57 5.91 -7.41
C ASN A 22 -3.02 6.18 -7.84
N LYS A 23 -3.33 7.43 -8.22
CA LYS A 23 -4.68 7.83 -8.67
C LYS A 23 -4.95 7.54 -10.12
N LYS A 24 -3.97 7.82 -10.99
CA LYS A 24 -4.12 7.71 -12.44
C LYS A 24 -3.66 6.37 -13.01
N GLY A 25 -2.82 5.63 -12.29
CA GLY A 25 -2.11 4.48 -12.80
C GLY A 25 -0.85 4.85 -13.60
N TYR A 26 -0.01 3.83 -13.83
CA TYR A 26 1.24 3.98 -14.56
C TYR A 26 1.01 4.37 -16.04
N GLN A 27 0.11 3.67 -16.72
CA GLN A 27 -0.15 3.88 -18.14
C GLN A 27 -0.71 5.28 -18.41
N SER A 28 -1.74 5.65 -17.65
CA SER A 28 -2.49 6.91 -17.84
C SER A 28 -1.76 8.17 -17.34
N THR A 29 -0.70 8.02 -16.54
CA THR A 29 0.10 9.17 -16.09
C THR A 29 1.01 9.66 -17.20
N ALA A 30 0.71 10.84 -17.77
CA ALA A 30 1.52 11.46 -18.80
C ALA A 30 2.75 12.18 -18.20
N LEU A 31 3.78 12.39 -19.01
CA LEU A 31 4.94 13.19 -18.59
C LEU A 31 4.55 14.63 -18.22
N SER A 32 3.54 15.19 -18.91
CA SER A 32 2.98 16.50 -18.58
C SER A 32 2.40 16.58 -17.17
N ASP A 33 1.74 15.51 -16.69
CA ASP A 33 1.25 15.46 -15.30
C ASP A 33 2.41 15.61 -14.30
N ILE A 34 3.51 14.91 -14.61
CA ILE A 34 4.71 14.90 -13.76
C ILE A 34 5.41 16.24 -13.76
N THR A 35 5.62 16.83 -14.96
CA THR A 35 6.30 18.13 -15.11
C THR A 35 5.48 19.26 -14.50
N ASN A 36 4.16 19.27 -14.71
CA ASN A 36 3.26 20.27 -14.13
C ASN A 36 3.24 20.21 -12.60
N ALA A 37 3.15 19.00 -12.02
CA ALA A 37 3.10 18.83 -10.59
C ALA A 37 4.43 19.17 -9.89
N THR A 38 5.57 18.86 -10.52
CA THR A 38 6.90 19.09 -9.93
C THR A 38 7.48 20.47 -10.24
N GLY A 39 7.01 21.12 -11.29
CA GLY A 39 7.63 22.34 -11.84
C GLY A 39 9.00 22.08 -12.49
N LEU A 40 9.34 20.83 -12.78
CA LEU A 40 10.63 20.44 -13.33
C LEU A 40 10.53 20.08 -14.82
N THR A 41 11.65 20.28 -15.56
CA THR A 41 11.74 19.83 -16.96
C THR A 41 11.86 18.31 -17.06
N LYS A 42 11.50 17.74 -18.24
CA LYS A 42 11.72 16.33 -18.57
C LYS A 42 13.16 15.88 -18.28
N GLY A 43 14.14 16.70 -18.69
CA GLY A 43 15.56 16.41 -18.49
C GLY A 43 15.94 16.34 -17.00
N ALA A 44 15.39 17.23 -16.18
CA ALA A 44 15.62 17.21 -14.74
C ALA A 44 15.02 15.96 -14.05
N ILE A 45 13.82 15.56 -14.48
CA ILE A 45 13.16 14.36 -13.95
C ILE A 45 13.93 13.10 -14.34
N TYR A 46 14.20 12.88 -15.61
CA TYR A 46 14.86 11.67 -16.08
C TYR A 46 16.37 11.66 -15.80
N GLY A 47 16.99 12.82 -15.60
CA GLY A 47 18.35 12.90 -15.05
C GLY A 47 18.48 12.32 -13.62
N ASN A 48 17.36 12.30 -12.85
CA ASN A 48 17.31 11.67 -11.53
C ASN A 48 16.87 10.20 -11.55
N PHE A 49 16.03 9.78 -12.51
CA PHE A 49 15.38 8.46 -12.50
C PHE A 49 15.68 7.61 -13.75
N GLY A 50 16.29 8.18 -14.78
CA GLY A 50 16.54 7.50 -16.05
C GLY A 50 15.31 7.48 -16.97
N ASN A 51 14.19 6.91 -16.52
CA ASN A 51 12.96 6.76 -17.30
C ASN A 51 11.69 6.81 -16.42
N LYS A 52 10.51 6.74 -17.08
CA LYS A 52 9.20 6.76 -16.41
C LYS A 52 9.01 5.54 -15.50
N GLU A 53 9.47 4.37 -15.92
CA GLU A 53 9.32 3.11 -15.17
C GLU A 53 10.06 3.16 -13.85
N SER A 54 11.33 3.58 -13.84
CA SER A 54 12.13 3.72 -12.61
C SER A 54 11.54 4.77 -11.66
N LEU A 55 10.96 5.85 -12.18
CA LEU A 55 10.24 6.83 -11.37
C LEU A 55 8.97 6.22 -10.77
N ALA A 56 8.18 5.50 -11.58
CA ALA A 56 6.96 4.84 -11.13
C ALA A 56 7.25 3.77 -10.07
N GLU A 57 8.33 3.01 -10.24
CA GLU A 57 8.80 2.05 -9.25
C GLU A 57 9.14 2.74 -7.91
N ALA A 58 9.88 3.83 -7.96
CA ALA A 58 10.22 4.60 -6.77
C ALA A 58 8.98 5.16 -6.07
N CYS A 59 7.99 5.63 -6.84
CA CYS A 59 6.70 6.11 -6.33
C CYS A 59 5.85 4.98 -5.72
N PHE A 60 5.78 3.84 -6.38
CA PHE A 60 5.09 2.66 -5.85
C PHE A 60 5.71 2.20 -4.52
N ASN A 61 7.04 2.06 -4.48
CA ASN A 61 7.75 1.71 -3.24
C ASN A 61 7.49 2.73 -2.12
N HIS A 62 7.41 4.02 -2.44
CA HIS A 62 7.10 5.07 -1.48
C HIS A 62 5.69 4.89 -0.88
N ASN A 63 4.68 4.68 -1.73
CA ASN A 63 3.30 4.48 -1.31
C ASN A 63 3.13 3.21 -0.46
N VAL A 64 3.71 2.09 -0.90
CA VAL A 64 3.67 0.81 -0.15
C VAL A 64 4.39 0.91 1.18
N LYS A 65 5.51 1.64 1.24
CA LYS A 65 6.27 1.83 2.49
C LYS A 65 5.45 2.47 3.59
N PHE A 66 4.50 3.33 3.27
CA PHE A 66 3.58 3.92 4.26
C PHE A 66 2.76 2.83 4.95
N LEU A 67 2.15 1.91 4.17
CA LEU A 67 1.37 0.79 4.71
C LEU A 67 2.24 -0.20 5.50
N GLN A 68 3.39 -0.57 4.94
CA GLN A 68 4.34 -1.47 5.61
C GLN A 68 4.83 -0.91 6.95
N LYS A 69 5.08 0.40 7.01
CA LYS A 69 5.49 1.05 8.24
C LYS A 69 4.37 1.04 9.29
N GLY A 70 3.13 1.31 8.88
CA GLY A 70 1.96 1.21 9.75
C GLY A 70 1.82 -0.19 10.36
N LEU A 71 1.90 -1.22 9.53
CA LEU A 71 1.88 -2.62 9.94
C LEU A 71 2.99 -2.93 10.95
N GLN A 72 4.24 -2.61 10.63
CA GLN A 72 5.38 -2.87 11.51
C GLN A 72 5.27 -2.14 12.86
N MET A 73 4.84 -0.88 12.86
CA MET A 73 4.65 -0.10 14.09
C MET A 73 3.54 -0.68 14.96
N THR A 74 2.43 -1.07 14.35
CA THR A 74 1.31 -1.72 15.05
C THR A 74 1.76 -3.02 15.71
N TRP A 75 2.46 -3.88 14.99
CA TRP A 75 2.89 -5.17 15.55
C TRP A 75 3.98 -5.04 16.59
N ALA A 76 4.87 -4.07 16.48
CA ALA A 76 5.86 -3.79 17.51
C ALA A 76 5.24 -3.23 18.80
N ALA A 77 4.09 -2.55 18.70
CA ALA A 77 3.41 -1.94 19.85
C ALA A 77 2.56 -2.93 20.64
N HIS A 78 2.19 -4.09 20.05
CA HIS A 78 1.25 -5.04 20.65
C HIS A 78 1.90 -6.41 20.87
N PRO A 79 1.90 -6.95 22.11
CA PRO A 79 2.45 -8.28 22.39
C PRO A 79 1.49 -9.41 22.00
N SER A 80 0.16 -9.20 22.13
CA SER A 80 -0.88 -10.17 21.85
C SER A 80 -1.15 -10.27 20.34
N SER A 81 -1.42 -11.49 19.87
CA SER A 81 -1.77 -11.74 18.46
C SER A 81 -3.11 -11.11 18.07
N ILE A 82 -4.08 -11.13 18.96
CA ILE A 82 -5.37 -10.48 18.75
C ILE A 82 -5.18 -8.96 18.67
N ASP A 83 -4.41 -8.37 19.59
CA ASP A 83 -4.13 -6.92 19.56
C ASP A 83 -3.36 -6.50 18.29
N LYS A 84 -2.44 -7.33 17.79
CA LYS A 84 -1.76 -7.08 16.51
C LYS A 84 -2.75 -7.02 15.35
N LEU A 85 -3.67 -7.98 15.25
CA LEU A 85 -4.69 -8.00 14.19
C LEU A 85 -5.65 -6.82 14.33
N THR A 86 -6.22 -6.60 15.51
CA THR A 86 -7.12 -5.46 15.76
C THR A 86 -6.41 -4.12 15.55
N GLY A 87 -5.15 -4.01 15.99
CA GLY A 87 -4.35 -2.82 15.80
C GLY A 87 -4.11 -2.48 14.32
N LEU A 88 -4.00 -3.49 13.45
CA LEU A 88 -3.92 -3.26 12.00
C LEU A 88 -5.24 -2.70 11.44
N LEU A 89 -6.39 -3.20 11.90
CA LEU A 89 -7.70 -2.64 11.53
C LEU A 89 -7.81 -1.17 11.97
N ASN A 90 -7.44 -0.90 13.21
CA ASN A 90 -7.41 0.47 13.76
C ASN A 90 -6.46 1.39 12.96
N PHE A 91 -5.32 0.88 12.52
CA PHE A 91 -4.42 1.64 11.64
C PHE A 91 -5.11 2.05 10.34
N TYR A 92 -5.81 1.12 9.68
CA TYR A 92 -6.54 1.41 8.44
C TYR A 92 -7.72 2.37 8.71
N GLU A 93 -8.44 2.20 9.79
CA GLU A 93 -9.53 3.08 10.21
C GLU A 93 -9.03 4.52 10.39
N GLN A 94 -7.99 4.72 11.18
CA GLN A 94 -7.42 6.04 11.47
C GLN A 94 -6.80 6.71 10.23
N ASN A 95 -6.34 5.93 9.27
CA ASN A 95 -5.70 6.44 8.06
C ASN A 95 -6.58 6.35 6.81
N PHE A 96 -7.88 5.99 6.96
CA PHE A 96 -8.78 5.76 5.83
C PHE A 96 -8.85 6.97 4.88
N GLU A 97 -9.02 8.17 5.41
CA GLU A 97 -9.07 9.40 4.59
C GLU A 97 -7.76 9.62 3.83
N THR A 98 -6.62 9.39 4.47
CA THR A 98 -5.31 9.52 3.83
C THR A 98 -5.17 8.51 2.68
N VAL A 99 -5.53 7.26 2.91
CA VAL A 99 -5.48 6.18 1.91
C VAL A 99 -6.45 6.51 0.77
N SER A 100 -7.70 6.87 1.08
CA SER A 100 -8.74 7.19 0.10
C SER A 100 -8.35 8.40 -0.75
N ASN A 101 -7.93 9.49 -0.12
CA ASN A 101 -7.51 10.73 -0.78
C ASN A 101 -6.26 10.54 -1.67
N ASN A 102 -5.41 9.59 -1.35
CA ASN A 102 -4.24 9.24 -2.16
C ASN A 102 -4.53 8.20 -3.25
N GLY A 103 -5.79 7.86 -3.52
CA GLY A 103 -6.19 6.97 -4.61
C GLY A 103 -6.53 5.55 -4.17
N GLY A 104 -6.55 5.24 -2.88
CA GLY A 104 -6.79 3.90 -2.32
C GLY A 104 -5.52 3.11 -2.10
N CYS A 105 -5.64 1.81 -1.93
CA CYS A 105 -4.48 0.94 -1.70
C CYS A 105 -3.55 0.90 -2.92
N PRO A 106 -2.30 1.30 -2.78
CA PRO A 106 -1.34 1.29 -3.89
C PRO A 106 -1.02 -0.13 -4.37
N LEU A 107 -1.10 -1.13 -3.48
CA LEU A 107 -0.86 -2.52 -3.84
C LEU A 107 -1.97 -3.05 -4.76
N MET A 108 -3.23 -2.84 -4.39
CA MET A 108 -4.39 -3.24 -5.19
C MET A 108 -4.40 -2.51 -6.54
N ASN A 109 -4.18 -1.20 -6.55
CA ASN A 109 -4.18 -0.40 -7.78
C ASN A 109 -3.15 -0.91 -8.78
N VAL A 110 -1.91 -1.15 -8.32
CA VAL A 110 -0.84 -1.67 -9.18
C VAL A 110 -1.10 -3.13 -9.57
N ALA A 111 -1.62 -3.97 -8.67
CA ALA A 111 -1.92 -5.37 -8.99
C ALA A 111 -2.93 -5.48 -10.12
N VAL A 112 -4.02 -4.68 -10.08
CA VAL A 112 -5.07 -4.68 -11.12
C VAL A 112 -4.55 -4.12 -12.44
N GLU A 113 -3.82 -2.99 -12.42
CA GLU A 113 -3.29 -2.39 -13.64
C GLU A 113 -2.21 -3.25 -14.32
N ALA A 114 -1.37 -3.91 -13.53
CA ALA A 114 -0.22 -4.65 -14.04
C ALA A 114 -0.53 -6.09 -14.48
N ASP A 115 -1.72 -6.60 -14.20
CA ASP A 115 -2.04 -8.02 -14.40
C ASP A 115 -1.77 -8.49 -15.83
N ASP A 116 -2.23 -7.76 -16.83
CA ASP A 116 -2.12 -8.14 -18.23
C ASP A 116 -0.98 -7.43 -18.99
N PHE A 117 -0.47 -6.29 -18.50
CA PHE A 117 0.33 -5.39 -19.32
C PHE A 117 1.73 -5.10 -18.78
N HIS A 118 2.03 -5.44 -17.52
CA HIS A 118 3.30 -5.03 -16.92
C HIS A 118 3.90 -6.09 -15.97
N PRO A 119 4.57 -7.12 -16.51
CA PRO A 119 5.09 -8.26 -15.73
C PRO A 119 5.95 -7.87 -14.54
N PHE A 120 6.78 -6.83 -14.67
CA PHE A 120 7.65 -6.34 -13.60
C PHE A 120 6.84 -5.85 -12.38
N PHE A 121 5.83 -5.01 -12.59
CA PHE A 121 4.99 -4.52 -11.50
C PHE A 121 4.07 -5.61 -10.95
N LYS A 122 3.60 -6.55 -11.79
CA LYS A 122 2.83 -7.73 -11.36
C LYS A 122 3.62 -8.57 -10.36
N GLU A 123 4.85 -8.96 -10.69
CA GLU A 123 5.69 -9.76 -9.78
C GLU A 123 6.05 -8.99 -8.50
N LYS A 124 6.24 -7.68 -8.60
CA LYS A 124 6.50 -6.84 -7.44
C LYS A 124 5.30 -6.77 -6.50
N ALA A 125 4.10 -6.52 -7.04
CA ALA A 125 2.86 -6.51 -6.28
C ALA A 125 2.56 -7.87 -5.64
N LYS A 126 2.74 -8.96 -6.38
CA LYS A 126 2.63 -10.33 -5.89
C LYS A 126 3.56 -10.60 -4.71
N THR A 127 4.82 -10.23 -4.83
CA THR A 127 5.81 -10.42 -3.75
C THR A 127 5.38 -9.70 -2.47
N ILE A 128 4.93 -8.45 -2.59
CA ILE A 128 4.48 -7.65 -1.44
C ILE A 128 3.22 -8.25 -0.82
N LEU A 129 2.25 -8.69 -1.63
CA LEU A 129 1.02 -9.32 -1.15
C LEU A 129 1.30 -10.64 -0.42
N LEU A 130 2.18 -11.48 -0.96
CA LEU A 130 2.55 -12.74 -0.33
C LEU A 130 3.31 -12.54 0.98
N ASN A 131 4.17 -11.52 1.06
CA ASN A 131 4.84 -11.15 2.31
C ASN A 131 3.83 -10.69 3.35
N TRP A 132 2.92 -9.79 3.00
CA TRP A 132 1.87 -9.32 3.90
C TRP A 132 1.00 -10.48 4.42
N LYS A 133 0.57 -11.37 3.51
CA LYS A 133 -0.17 -12.59 3.89
C LYS A 133 0.65 -13.47 4.85
N SER A 134 1.92 -13.70 4.56
CA SER A 134 2.81 -14.52 5.40
C SER A 134 2.96 -13.95 6.80
N GLU A 135 3.06 -12.64 6.93
CA GLU A 135 3.15 -11.95 8.21
C GLU A 135 1.86 -12.12 9.04
N ILE A 136 0.67 -11.95 8.42
CA ILE A 136 -0.63 -12.20 9.09
C ILE A 136 -0.73 -13.66 9.53
N VAL A 137 -0.35 -14.62 8.68
CA VAL A 137 -0.34 -16.04 9.01
C VAL A 137 0.56 -16.32 10.22
N SER A 138 1.73 -15.68 10.30
CA SER A 138 2.62 -15.82 11.46
C SER A 138 1.96 -15.35 12.74
N VAL A 139 1.33 -14.18 12.72
CA VAL A 139 0.61 -13.63 13.87
C VAL A 139 -0.51 -14.58 14.34
N ILE A 140 -1.29 -15.15 13.39
CA ILE A 140 -2.36 -16.10 13.74
C ILE A 140 -1.77 -17.37 14.38
N ARG A 141 -0.69 -17.92 13.83
CA ARG A 141 -0.03 -19.11 14.38
C ARG A 141 0.60 -18.86 15.75
N GLU A 142 1.18 -17.69 15.97
CA GLU A 142 1.65 -17.26 17.29
C GLU A 142 0.49 -17.27 18.30
N GLY A 143 -0.65 -16.67 17.93
CA GLY A 143 -1.86 -16.68 18.77
C GLY A 143 -2.44 -18.06 19.02
N GLN A 144 -2.37 -18.97 18.07
CA GLN A 144 -2.75 -20.37 18.25
C GLN A 144 -1.82 -21.08 19.25
N SER A 145 -0.52 -20.81 19.15
CA SER A 145 0.48 -21.40 20.03
C SER A 145 0.37 -20.87 21.48
N SER A 146 -0.05 -19.61 21.65
CA SER A 146 -0.29 -19.00 22.97
C SER A 146 -1.69 -19.28 23.54
N GLY A 147 -2.60 -19.86 22.76
CA GLY A 147 -3.98 -20.11 23.17
C GLY A 147 -4.94 -18.91 23.02
N GLU A 148 -4.47 -17.80 22.44
CA GLU A 148 -5.30 -16.62 22.15
C GLU A 148 -6.25 -16.84 20.98
N ILE A 149 -5.83 -17.62 20.00
CA ILE A 149 -6.58 -17.92 18.78
C ILE A 149 -6.89 -19.42 18.75
N LYS A 150 -8.13 -19.75 18.40
CA LYS A 150 -8.59 -21.14 18.32
C LYS A 150 -7.80 -21.93 17.26
N PRO A 151 -7.34 -23.16 17.57
CA PRO A 151 -6.55 -23.97 16.64
C PRO A 151 -7.31 -24.40 15.37
N GLU A 152 -8.65 -24.40 15.41
CA GLU A 152 -9.50 -24.76 14.26
C GLU A 152 -9.50 -23.69 13.16
N ILE A 153 -9.07 -22.46 13.46
CA ILE A 153 -8.95 -21.38 12.48
C ILE A 153 -7.81 -21.70 11.52
N ARG A 154 -8.15 -21.88 10.24
CA ARG A 154 -7.16 -22.09 9.20
C ARG A 154 -6.44 -20.77 8.88
N ALA A 155 -5.23 -20.59 9.41
CA ALA A 155 -4.48 -19.34 9.35
C ALA A 155 -4.35 -18.77 7.92
N GLN A 156 -4.13 -19.63 6.90
CA GLN A 156 -4.02 -19.22 5.51
C GLN A 156 -5.33 -18.64 4.95
N ASP A 157 -6.46 -19.26 5.29
CA ASP A 157 -7.77 -18.84 4.80
C ASP A 157 -8.22 -17.57 5.49
N PHE A 158 -7.99 -17.48 6.81
CA PHE A 158 -8.29 -16.26 7.54
C PHE A 158 -7.44 -15.08 7.05
N ALA A 159 -6.15 -15.28 6.79
CA ALA A 159 -5.31 -14.22 6.24
C ALA A 159 -5.81 -13.73 4.86
N ASN A 160 -6.27 -14.64 3.99
CA ASN A 160 -6.90 -14.26 2.71
C ASN A 160 -8.18 -13.44 2.94
N PHE A 161 -9.06 -13.92 3.83
CA PHE A 161 -10.31 -13.23 4.17
C PHE A 161 -10.04 -11.84 4.75
N TYR A 162 -9.09 -11.75 5.67
CA TYR A 162 -8.70 -10.50 6.34
C TYR A 162 -8.20 -9.44 5.34
N ILE A 163 -7.28 -9.82 4.45
CA ILE A 163 -6.77 -8.93 3.39
C ILE A 163 -7.90 -8.53 2.44
N ALA A 164 -8.69 -9.50 1.98
CA ALA A 164 -9.78 -9.26 1.03
C ALA A 164 -10.85 -8.33 1.61
N SER A 165 -11.15 -8.43 2.93
CA SER A 165 -12.09 -7.55 3.60
C SER A 165 -11.60 -6.11 3.66
N ILE A 166 -10.33 -5.87 4.01
CA ILE A 166 -9.74 -4.53 4.01
C ILE A 166 -9.75 -3.92 2.60
N GLU A 167 -9.25 -4.65 1.62
CA GLU A 167 -9.15 -4.17 0.24
C GLU A 167 -10.53 -3.97 -0.40
N GLY A 168 -11.47 -4.91 -0.19
CA GLY A 168 -12.85 -4.80 -0.63
C GLY A 168 -13.57 -3.62 0.02
N GLY A 169 -13.35 -3.39 1.31
CA GLY A 169 -13.89 -2.25 2.03
C GLY A 169 -13.42 -0.92 1.45
N ILE A 170 -12.11 -0.79 1.17
CA ILE A 170 -11.54 0.40 0.51
C ILE A 170 -12.15 0.60 -0.87
N LEU A 171 -12.27 -0.47 -1.66
CA LEU A 171 -12.87 -0.42 -3.00
C LEU A 171 -14.32 0.06 -2.96
N ILE A 172 -15.15 -0.57 -2.11
CA ILE A 172 -16.57 -0.22 -1.97
C ILE A 172 -16.72 1.24 -1.58
N ALA A 173 -16.05 1.65 -0.49
CA ALA A 173 -16.17 3.00 0.02
C ALA A 173 -15.77 4.07 -1.01
N LYS A 174 -14.68 3.83 -1.76
CA LYS A 174 -14.25 4.75 -2.82
C LYS A 174 -15.21 4.79 -4.02
N THR A 175 -15.72 3.63 -4.42
CA THR A 175 -16.60 3.54 -5.60
C THR A 175 -17.96 4.17 -5.34
N THR A 176 -18.48 4.00 -4.12
CA THR A 176 -19.78 4.53 -3.72
C THR A 176 -19.73 5.95 -3.12
N ASN A 177 -18.53 6.47 -2.85
CA ASN A 177 -18.31 7.69 -2.06
C ASN A 177 -18.95 7.62 -0.66
N ASP A 178 -19.02 6.42 -0.08
CA ASP A 178 -19.58 6.14 1.22
C ASP A 178 -18.57 5.38 2.09
N SER A 179 -17.94 6.11 3.01
CA SER A 179 -16.95 5.53 3.94
C SER A 179 -17.57 4.63 5.00
N THR A 180 -18.87 4.72 5.25
CA THR A 180 -19.59 3.86 6.23
C THR A 180 -19.44 2.39 5.86
N ALA A 181 -19.42 2.07 4.57
CA ALA A 181 -19.22 0.70 4.10
C ALA A 181 -17.86 0.11 4.56
N PHE A 182 -16.80 0.91 4.52
CA PHE A 182 -15.48 0.49 5.01
C PHE A 182 -15.50 0.26 6.53
N PHE A 183 -16.01 1.22 7.30
CA PHE A 183 -16.02 1.12 8.76
C PHE A 183 -16.87 -0.05 9.25
N ASN A 184 -18.02 -0.29 8.65
CA ASN A 184 -18.86 -1.46 8.96
C ASN A 184 -18.13 -2.78 8.68
N ILE A 185 -17.34 -2.88 7.60
CA ILE A 185 -16.56 -4.09 7.30
C ILE A 185 -15.46 -4.29 8.34
N ILE A 186 -14.74 -3.22 8.71
CA ILE A 186 -13.68 -3.27 9.72
C ILE A 186 -14.21 -3.66 11.10
N GLU A 187 -15.38 -3.14 11.50
CA GLU A 187 -16.00 -3.44 12.78
C GLU A 187 -16.45 -4.91 12.89
N ASN A 188 -16.80 -5.55 11.76
CA ASN A 188 -17.25 -6.93 11.71
C ASN A 188 -16.14 -7.95 11.40
N LEU A 189 -14.90 -7.51 11.25
CA LEU A 189 -13.75 -8.35 10.95
C LEU A 189 -13.01 -8.77 12.22
#